data_e5044c79dc5f58d5fefb1ecc2461d7e5
#
_entry.id   e5044c79dc5f58d5fefb1ecc2461d7e5
#
_cell.length_a   1.000
_cell.length_b   1.000
_cell.length_c   1.000
_cell.angle_alpha   90.00
_cell.angle_beta   90.00
_cell.angle_gamma   90.00
#
_symmetry.space_group_name_H-M   'P 1'
#
loop_
_entity.id
_entity.type
_entity.pdbx_description
1 polymer ?
#
loop_
_entity_poly.entity_id
_entity_poly.type
_entity_poly.pdbx_seq_one_letter_code
_entity_poly.pdbx_strand_id
1 'polypeptide(L)'
;SASLVNDAVVAYVSGSGDELLVDVFTADEVSHLSDVRAVVSVGRIMFMLSGVVFFLVLFSGYWVFGVHRLVVLRRLLLYAGVINLVFALLVISGIVFWFDGLFTAFHGLFFADGTWQFSSSSNLILLYPQTFFVDMGTAIMKTFLLGANFFIVLGGVLLALEKKWLE
;
A
#
# COMPACT_ATOMS: atom_id res chain seq x y z
N SER A 1 16.61 20.99 -12.43
CA SER A 1 16.65 19.64 -13.05
C SER A 1 15.43 18.84 -12.65
N ALA A 2 15.04 17.84 -13.45
CA ALA A 2 13.86 17.00 -13.16
C ALA A 2 13.95 16.32 -11.77
N SER A 3 15.14 15.97 -11.29
CA SER A 3 15.35 15.41 -9.95
C SER A 3 14.93 16.38 -8.83
N LEU A 4 15.26 17.65 -8.92
CA LEU A 4 14.85 18.64 -7.92
C LEU A 4 13.35 18.83 -7.86
N VAL A 5 12.68 18.79 -9.02
CA VAL A 5 11.21 18.86 -9.10
C VAL A 5 10.59 17.63 -8.46
N ASN A 6 11.09 16.43 -8.78
CA ASN A 6 10.65 15.19 -8.17
C ASN A 6 10.81 15.20 -6.65
N ASP A 7 11.97 15.64 -6.15
CA ASP A 7 12.23 15.69 -4.71
C ASP A 7 11.27 16.66 -3.98
N ALA A 8 10.96 17.81 -4.61
CA ALA A 8 9.98 18.75 -4.10
C ALA A 8 8.55 18.15 -4.07
N VAL A 9 8.14 17.45 -5.14
CA VAL A 9 6.82 16.77 -5.18
C VAL A 9 6.74 15.68 -4.13
N VAL A 10 7.78 14.85 -4.00
CA VAL A 10 7.83 13.78 -2.98
C VAL A 10 7.77 14.37 -1.57
N ALA A 11 8.52 15.44 -1.29
CA ALA A 11 8.48 16.14 -0.01
C ALA A 11 7.08 16.70 0.28
N TYR A 12 6.46 17.35 -0.70
CA TYR A 12 5.11 17.89 -0.56
C TYR A 12 4.07 16.81 -0.31
N VAL A 13 3.99 15.79 -1.15
CA VAL A 13 3.01 14.69 -1.05
C VAL A 13 3.21 13.87 0.23
N SER A 14 4.45 13.67 0.66
CA SER A 14 4.74 12.99 1.93
C SER A 14 4.49 13.84 3.18
N GLY A 15 4.26 15.16 3.02
CA GLY A 15 4.05 16.08 4.14
C GLY A 15 5.34 16.45 4.89
N SER A 16 6.52 16.20 4.30
CA SER A 16 7.81 16.62 4.85
C SER A 16 8.24 18.02 4.36
N GLY A 17 7.54 18.57 3.36
CA GLY A 17 7.70 19.92 2.83
C GLY A 17 6.34 20.55 2.54
N ASP A 18 6.28 21.89 2.59
CA ASP A 18 5.04 22.65 2.34
C ASP A 18 5.07 23.39 0.99
N GLU A 19 6.26 23.54 0.39
CA GLU A 19 6.40 24.25 -0.88
C GLU A 19 6.37 23.29 -2.06
N LEU A 20 5.43 23.54 -2.97
CA LEU A 20 5.43 22.99 -4.31
C LEU A 20 6.05 24.03 -5.25
N LEU A 21 6.84 23.60 -6.22
CA LEU A 21 7.38 24.48 -7.27
C LEU A 21 6.25 24.87 -8.23
N VAL A 22 5.39 25.82 -7.79
CA VAL A 22 4.17 26.25 -8.50
C VAL A 22 4.47 26.79 -9.90
N ASP A 23 5.67 27.29 -10.17
CA ASP A 23 6.07 27.77 -11.50
C ASP A 23 6.23 26.63 -12.53
N VAL A 24 6.29 25.38 -12.07
CA VAL A 24 6.47 24.20 -12.94
C VAL A 24 5.13 23.56 -13.31
N PHE A 25 4.13 23.70 -12.44
CA PHE A 25 2.84 23.04 -12.58
C PHE A 25 1.70 24.02 -12.84
N THR A 26 0.69 23.58 -13.60
CA THR A 26 -0.56 24.31 -13.76
C THR A 26 -1.37 24.30 -12.45
N ALA A 27 -2.36 25.18 -12.34
CA ALA A 27 -3.24 25.22 -11.16
C ALA A 27 -3.98 23.89 -10.93
N ASP A 28 -4.40 23.21 -12.01
CA ASP A 28 -5.08 21.93 -11.94
C ASP A 28 -4.14 20.81 -11.48
N GLU A 29 -2.89 20.80 -11.95
CA GLU A 29 -1.86 19.84 -11.49
C GLU A 29 -1.52 20.05 -10.02
N VAL A 30 -1.41 21.31 -9.57
CA VAL A 30 -1.20 21.65 -8.13
C VAL A 30 -2.38 21.19 -7.28
N SER A 31 -3.62 21.42 -7.76
CA SER A 31 -4.82 20.97 -7.09
C SER A 31 -4.82 19.44 -6.92
N HIS A 32 -4.52 18.70 -7.99
CA HIS A 32 -4.42 17.24 -7.95
C HIS A 32 -3.33 16.77 -6.99
N LEU A 33 -2.15 17.38 -6.99
CA LEU A 33 -1.08 17.04 -6.03
C LEU A 33 -1.50 17.30 -4.57
N SER A 34 -2.34 18.32 -4.33
CA SER A 34 -2.94 18.55 -3.01
C SER A 34 -3.89 17.41 -2.60
N ASP A 35 -4.70 16.92 -3.53
CA ASP A 35 -5.59 15.77 -3.30
C ASP A 35 -4.78 14.50 -3.04
N VAL A 36 -3.70 14.27 -3.80
CA VAL A 36 -2.75 13.16 -3.57
C VAL A 36 -2.13 13.26 -2.18
N ARG A 37 -1.70 14.45 -1.73
CA ARG A 37 -1.20 14.66 -0.36
C ARG A 37 -2.24 14.27 0.69
N ALA A 38 -3.50 14.63 0.48
CA ALA A 38 -4.59 14.26 1.39
C ALA A 38 -4.78 12.74 1.47
N VAL A 39 -4.80 12.05 0.32
CA VAL A 39 -4.91 10.57 0.25
C VAL A 39 -3.73 9.90 0.96
N VAL A 40 -2.50 10.36 0.72
CA VAL A 40 -1.30 9.82 1.39
C VAL A 40 -1.36 10.05 2.90
N SER A 41 -1.85 11.23 3.35
CA SER A 41 -2.00 11.55 4.77
C SER A 41 -3.01 10.63 5.46
N VAL A 42 -4.17 10.42 4.83
CA VAL A 42 -5.19 9.47 5.32
C VAL A 42 -4.63 8.05 5.35
N GLY A 43 -3.94 7.62 4.28
CA GLY A 43 -3.29 6.31 4.23
C GLY A 43 -2.29 6.10 5.37
N ARG A 44 -1.50 7.10 5.71
CA ARG A 44 -0.56 7.07 6.85
C ARG A 44 -1.28 6.93 8.18
N ILE A 45 -2.37 7.68 8.40
CA ILE A 45 -3.18 7.58 9.62
C ILE A 45 -3.79 6.18 9.72
N MET A 46 -4.37 5.66 8.65
CA MET A 46 -4.94 4.30 8.61
C MET A 46 -3.88 3.23 8.89
N PHE A 47 -2.68 3.39 8.36
CA PHE A 47 -1.55 2.49 8.65
C PHE A 47 -1.17 2.51 10.14
N MET A 48 -1.05 3.69 10.76
CA MET A 48 -0.75 3.82 12.18
C MET A 48 -1.87 3.22 13.05
N LEU A 49 -3.13 3.51 12.74
CA LEU A 49 -4.29 2.94 13.45
C LEU A 49 -4.34 1.42 13.33
N SER A 50 -4.06 0.87 12.14
CA SER A 50 -4.02 -0.59 11.95
C SER A 50 -2.92 -1.24 12.78
N GLY A 51 -1.77 -0.57 12.93
CA GLY A 51 -0.70 -1.01 13.83
C GLY A 51 -1.14 -1.05 15.29
N VAL A 52 -1.81 0.01 15.77
CA VAL A 52 -2.36 0.04 17.14
C VAL A 52 -3.36 -1.09 17.35
N VAL A 53 -4.33 -1.25 16.43
CA VAL A 53 -5.33 -2.32 16.51
C VAL A 53 -4.67 -3.70 16.50
N PHE A 54 -3.66 -3.91 15.65
CA PHE A 54 -2.90 -5.15 15.60
C PHE A 54 -2.27 -5.50 16.96
N PHE A 55 -1.58 -4.56 17.60
CA PHE A 55 -0.98 -4.79 18.91
C PHE A 55 -2.02 -5.00 20.01
N LEU A 56 -3.16 -4.29 19.98
CA LEU A 56 -4.25 -4.51 20.92
C LEU A 56 -4.85 -5.91 20.77
N VAL A 57 -5.04 -6.39 19.53
CA VAL A 57 -5.54 -7.76 19.26
C VAL A 57 -4.54 -8.80 19.75
N LEU A 58 -3.24 -8.62 19.50
CA LEU A 58 -2.21 -9.54 20.02
C LEU A 58 -2.19 -9.58 21.54
N PHE A 59 -2.22 -8.41 22.19
CA PHE A 59 -2.19 -8.29 23.65
C PHE A 59 -3.42 -8.92 24.30
N SER A 60 -4.63 -8.54 23.81
CA SER A 60 -5.87 -9.12 24.33
C SER A 60 -5.97 -10.62 24.05
N GLY A 61 -5.54 -11.07 22.86
CA GLY A 61 -5.51 -12.47 22.48
C GLY A 61 -4.61 -13.31 23.40
N TYR A 62 -3.50 -12.75 23.84
CA TYR A 62 -2.60 -13.42 24.79
C TYR A 62 -3.33 -13.78 26.11
N TRP A 63 -4.20 -12.90 26.62
CA TRP A 63 -4.95 -13.09 27.85
C TRP A 63 -6.21 -13.93 27.66
N VAL A 64 -6.93 -13.73 26.55
CA VAL A 64 -8.22 -14.37 26.29
C VAL A 64 -8.06 -15.85 25.91
N PHE A 65 -7.08 -16.20 25.08
CA PHE A 65 -6.97 -17.54 24.53
C PHE A 65 -6.17 -18.54 25.38
N GLY A 66 -5.50 -18.08 26.45
CA GLY A 66 -4.81 -18.95 27.40
C GLY A 66 -3.95 -20.02 26.71
N VAL A 67 -4.23 -21.31 26.97
CA VAL A 67 -3.49 -22.45 26.40
C VAL A 67 -3.68 -22.59 24.88
N HIS A 68 -4.75 -22.06 24.30
CA HIS A 68 -5.05 -22.13 22.86
C HIS A 68 -4.39 -21.00 22.03
N ARG A 69 -3.68 -20.07 22.68
CA ARG A 69 -3.09 -18.88 22.02
C ARG A 69 -2.23 -19.21 20.80
N LEU A 70 -1.45 -20.28 20.85
CA LEU A 70 -0.58 -20.67 19.73
C LEU A 70 -1.39 -21.18 18.53
N VAL A 71 -2.46 -21.93 18.77
CA VAL A 71 -3.36 -22.43 17.75
C VAL A 71 -4.05 -21.27 17.04
N VAL A 72 -4.55 -20.29 17.80
CA VAL A 72 -5.21 -19.09 17.26
C VAL A 72 -4.23 -18.25 16.48
N LEU A 73 -3.04 -17.95 17.05
CA LEU A 73 -1.99 -17.18 16.37
C LEU A 73 -1.59 -17.82 15.04
N ARG A 74 -1.34 -19.13 15.02
CA ARG A 74 -1.03 -19.87 13.80
C ARG A 74 -2.09 -19.70 12.74
N ARG A 75 -3.38 -19.86 13.10
CA ARG A 75 -4.50 -19.71 12.15
C ARG A 75 -4.56 -18.29 11.61
N LEU A 76 -4.42 -17.29 12.46
CA LEU A 76 -4.41 -15.88 12.04
C LEU A 76 -3.26 -15.57 11.07
N LEU A 77 -2.05 -16.08 11.35
CA LEU A 77 -0.90 -15.92 10.46
C LEU A 77 -1.13 -16.58 9.10
N LEU A 78 -1.65 -17.81 9.08
CA LEU A 78 -1.93 -18.50 7.81
C LEU A 78 -3.02 -17.78 7.00
N TYR A 79 -4.12 -17.35 7.64
CA TYR A 79 -5.16 -16.58 6.95
C TYR A 79 -4.64 -15.23 6.45
N ALA A 80 -3.89 -14.49 7.28
CA ALA A 80 -3.28 -13.25 6.86
C ALA A 80 -2.32 -13.46 5.67
N GLY A 81 -1.50 -14.50 5.71
CA GLY A 81 -0.60 -14.84 4.61
C GLY A 81 -1.34 -15.16 3.32
N VAL A 82 -2.38 -16.01 3.38
CA VAL A 82 -3.18 -16.36 2.19
C VAL A 82 -3.93 -15.15 1.63
N ILE A 83 -4.54 -14.32 2.49
CA ILE A 83 -5.26 -13.12 2.05
C ILE A 83 -4.31 -12.14 1.37
N ASN A 84 -3.12 -11.88 1.98
CA ASN A 84 -2.10 -11.03 1.36
C ASN A 84 -1.60 -11.58 0.03
N LEU A 85 -1.38 -12.89 -0.07
CA LEU A 85 -0.95 -13.55 -1.31
C LEU A 85 -1.99 -13.37 -2.42
N VAL A 86 -3.26 -13.67 -2.13
CA VAL A 86 -4.34 -13.53 -3.11
C VAL A 86 -4.49 -12.07 -3.54
N PHE A 87 -4.47 -11.14 -2.58
CA PHE A 87 -4.55 -9.71 -2.88
C PHE A 87 -3.40 -9.25 -3.78
N ALA A 88 -2.16 -9.59 -3.44
CA ALA A 88 -1.00 -9.22 -4.25
C ALA A 88 -1.06 -9.80 -5.68
N LEU A 89 -1.47 -11.07 -5.83
CA LEU A 89 -1.62 -11.70 -7.13
C LEU A 89 -2.72 -11.05 -7.97
N LEU A 90 -3.86 -10.67 -7.36
CA LEU A 90 -4.94 -9.97 -8.06
C LEU A 90 -4.48 -8.59 -8.55
N VAL A 91 -3.79 -7.81 -7.70
CA VAL A 91 -3.31 -6.48 -8.08
C VAL A 91 -2.21 -6.59 -9.15
N ILE A 92 -1.25 -7.50 -9.02
CA ILE A 92 -0.23 -7.74 -10.05
C ILE A 92 -0.88 -8.14 -11.38
N SER A 93 -1.87 -9.03 -11.35
CA SER A 93 -2.61 -9.39 -12.56
C SER A 93 -3.30 -8.19 -13.20
N GLY A 94 -3.91 -7.32 -12.38
CA GLY A 94 -4.48 -6.05 -12.85
C GLY A 94 -3.43 -5.13 -13.48
N ILE A 95 -2.26 -4.99 -12.86
CA ILE A 95 -1.15 -4.18 -13.40
C ILE A 95 -0.66 -4.73 -14.75
N VAL A 96 -0.54 -6.07 -14.87
CA VAL A 96 0.02 -6.70 -16.07
C VAL A 96 -0.98 -6.73 -17.23
N PHE A 97 -2.23 -7.05 -16.96
CA PHE A 97 -3.22 -7.35 -18.00
C PHE A 97 -4.27 -6.26 -18.20
N TRP A 98 -4.43 -5.34 -17.25
CA TRP A 98 -5.52 -4.36 -17.27
C TRP A 98 -5.14 -3.06 -16.55
N PHE A 99 -3.93 -2.55 -16.81
CA PHE A 99 -3.39 -1.38 -16.10
C PHE A 99 -4.33 -0.16 -16.18
N ASP A 100 -4.78 0.20 -17.38
CA ASP A 100 -5.61 1.41 -17.58
C ASP A 100 -6.92 1.33 -16.78
N GLY A 101 -7.56 0.16 -16.73
CA GLY A 101 -8.76 -0.04 -15.94
C GLY A 101 -8.49 0.01 -14.44
N LEU A 102 -7.40 -0.59 -13.98
CA LEU A 102 -6.98 -0.54 -12.57
C LEU A 102 -6.62 0.91 -12.16
N PHE A 103 -5.89 1.62 -13.02
CA PHE A 103 -5.50 3.01 -12.80
C PHE A 103 -6.73 3.94 -12.73
N THR A 104 -7.66 3.79 -13.68
CA THR A 104 -8.92 4.54 -13.70
C THR A 104 -9.78 4.23 -12.48
N ALA A 105 -9.94 2.96 -12.12
CA ALA A 105 -10.70 2.56 -10.94
C ALA A 105 -10.10 3.12 -9.64
N PHE A 106 -8.77 3.09 -9.52
CA PHE A 106 -8.07 3.71 -8.37
C PHE A 106 -8.34 5.21 -8.31
N HIS A 107 -8.17 5.92 -9.44
CA HIS A 107 -8.38 7.36 -9.45
C HIS A 107 -9.84 7.75 -9.19
N GLY A 108 -10.81 7.04 -9.78
CA GLY A 108 -12.23 7.27 -9.52
C GLY A 108 -12.68 6.96 -8.09
N LEU A 109 -11.90 6.15 -7.34
CA LEU A 109 -12.17 5.89 -5.92
C LEU A 109 -11.73 7.04 -5.02
N PHE A 110 -10.63 7.70 -5.35
CA PHE A 110 -9.98 8.68 -4.46
C PHE A 110 -10.11 10.13 -4.92
N PHE A 111 -10.38 10.38 -6.20
CA PHE A 111 -10.39 11.72 -6.80
C PHE A 111 -11.70 11.98 -7.54
N ALA A 112 -12.11 13.23 -7.57
CA ALA A 112 -13.30 13.65 -8.33
C ALA A 112 -13.07 13.51 -9.85
N ASP A 113 -14.14 13.24 -10.59
CA ASP A 113 -14.08 13.13 -12.04
C ASP A 113 -13.54 14.43 -12.67
N GLY A 114 -12.62 14.27 -13.62
CA GLY A 114 -11.99 15.38 -14.35
C GLY A 114 -10.81 16.04 -13.62
N THR A 115 -10.51 15.73 -12.35
CA THR A 115 -9.44 16.39 -11.60
C THR A 115 -8.07 15.71 -11.72
N TRP A 116 -7.99 14.54 -12.34
CA TRP A 116 -6.79 13.70 -12.45
C TRP A 116 -6.42 13.32 -13.89
N GLN A 117 -7.23 13.75 -14.87
CA GLN A 117 -7.03 13.45 -16.28
C GLN A 117 -6.27 14.59 -16.95
N PHE A 118 -4.96 14.43 -17.14
CA PHE A 118 -4.09 15.42 -17.77
C PHE A 118 -3.68 15.01 -19.17
N SER A 119 -3.32 16.00 -19.99
CA SER A 119 -2.79 15.76 -21.34
C SER A 119 -1.40 15.09 -21.23
N SER A 120 -1.01 14.33 -22.27
CA SER A 120 0.32 13.71 -22.36
C SER A 120 1.48 14.72 -22.37
N SER A 121 1.20 16.00 -22.63
CA SER A 121 2.17 17.10 -22.59
C SER A 121 2.24 17.81 -21.23
N SER A 122 1.42 17.43 -20.25
CA SER A 122 1.45 18.05 -18.93
C SER A 122 2.75 17.70 -18.19
N ASN A 123 3.26 18.63 -17.39
CA ASN A 123 4.49 18.42 -16.63
C ASN A 123 4.35 17.28 -15.63
N LEU A 124 3.16 17.09 -15.07
CA LEU A 124 2.86 15.98 -14.16
C LEU A 124 2.99 14.61 -14.86
N ILE A 125 2.44 14.46 -16.07
CA ILE A 125 2.53 13.21 -16.85
C ILE A 125 3.96 12.97 -17.37
N LEU A 126 4.68 14.05 -17.74
CA LEU A 126 6.08 13.93 -18.15
C LEU A 126 6.98 13.50 -16.99
N LEU A 127 6.68 13.93 -15.75
CA LEU A 127 7.43 13.58 -14.56
C LEU A 127 7.06 12.17 -14.05
N TYR A 128 5.79 11.81 -14.13
CA TYR A 128 5.23 10.54 -13.65
C TYR A 128 4.50 9.79 -14.77
N PRO A 129 5.24 9.25 -15.75
CA PRO A 129 4.64 8.47 -16.84
C PRO A 129 4.05 7.15 -16.33
N GLN A 130 3.24 6.50 -17.15
CA GLN A 130 2.59 5.22 -16.82
C GLN A 130 3.58 4.17 -16.26
N THR A 131 4.77 4.09 -16.84
CA THR A 131 5.82 3.15 -16.38
C THR A 131 6.22 3.35 -14.92
N PHE A 132 6.24 4.60 -14.45
CA PHE A 132 6.49 4.91 -13.04
C PHE A 132 5.46 4.21 -12.12
N PHE A 133 4.17 4.28 -12.47
CA PHE A 133 3.11 3.68 -11.66
C PHE A 133 3.13 2.15 -11.73
N VAL A 134 3.48 1.57 -12.89
CA VAL A 134 3.69 0.12 -13.05
C VAL A 134 4.82 -0.35 -12.14
N ASP A 135 5.95 0.34 -12.16
CA ASP A 135 7.13 -0.02 -11.36
C ASP A 135 6.85 0.15 -9.87
N MET A 136 6.25 1.27 -9.47
CA MET A 136 5.87 1.54 -8.09
C MET A 136 4.86 0.52 -7.57
N GLY A 137 3.79 0.26 -8.32
CA GLY A 137 2.76 -0.72 -7.96
C GLY A 137 3.34 -2.13 -7.82
N THR A 138 4.21 -2.52 -8.76
CA THR A 138 4.92 -3.80 -8.72
C THR A 138 5.84 -3.89 -7.50
N ALA A 139 6.58 -2.84 -7.17
CA ALA A 139 7.45 -2.80 -5.99
C ALA A 139 6.66 -2.93 -4.68
N ILE A 140 5.52 -2.23 -4.58
CA ILE A 140 4.62 -2.35 -3.43
C ILE A 140 4.10 -3.80 -3.32
N MET A 141 3.64 -4.39 -4.40
CA MET A 141 3.11 -5.77 -4.38
C MET A 141 4.18 -6.82 -4.07
N LYS A 142 5.44 -6.61 -4.47
CA LYS A 142 6.57 -7.46 -4.01
C LYS A 142 6.69 -7.45 -2.49
N THR A 143 6.49 -6.32 -1.83
CA THR A 143 6.51 -6.22 -0.36
C THR A 143 5.36 -7.03 0.26
N PHE A 144 4.16 -6.99 -0.33
CA PHE A 144 3.03 -7.82 0.09
C PHE A 144 3.32 -9.31 -0.08
N LEU A 145 3.94 -9.73 -1.19
CA LEU A 145 4.35 -11.12 -1.41
C LEU A 145 5.37 -11.60 -0.38
N LEU A 146 6.36 -10.77 -0.03
CA LEU A 146 7.33 -11.08 1.02
C LEU A 146 6.65 -11.24 2.38
N GLY A 147 5.73 -10.32 2.72
CA GLY A 147 4.92 -10.41 3.94
C GLY A 147 4.04 -11.65 3.98
N ALA A 148 3.39 -11.99 2.85
CA ALA A 148 2.59 -13.21 2.73
C ALA A 148 3.42 -14.46 2.98
N ASN A 149 4.60 -14.56 2.35
CA ASN A 149 5.55 -15.66 2.57
C ASN A 149 5.98 -15.77 4.03
N PHE A 150 6.34 -14.63 4.65
CA PHE A 150 6.72 -14.61 6.07
C PHE A 150 5.61 -15.17 6.96
N PHE A 151 4.36 -14.72 6.78
CA PHE A 151 3.24 -15.19 7.59
C PHE A 151 2.92 -16.67 7.36
N ILE A 152 2.97 -17.15 6.12
CA ILE A 152 2.71 -18.56 5.78
C ILE A 152 3.80 -19.45 6.39
N VAL A 153 5.07 -19.08 6.23
CA VAL A 153 6.20 -19.85 6.78
C VAL A 153 6.13 -19.89 8.31
N LEU A 154 5.91 -18.75 8.95
CA LEU A 154 5.80 -18.68 10.41
C LEU A 154 4.61 -19.51 10.94
N GLY A 155 3.46 -19.40 10.29
CA GLY A 155 2.28 -20.20 10.63
C GLY A 155 2.52 -21.70 10.43
N GLY A 156 3.24 -22.09 9.37
CA GLY A 156 3.65 -23.47 9.11
C GLY A 156 4.63 -24.03 10.13
N VAL A 157 5.61 -23.23 10.55
CA VAL A 157 6.55 -23.60 11.64
C VAL A 157 5.81 -23.84 12.95
N LEU A 158 4.88 -22.94 13.32
CA LEU A 158 4.07 -23.11 14.53
C LEU A 158 3.21 -24.40 14.47
N LEU A 159 2.68 -24.73 13.27
CA LEU A 159 1.96 -25.99 13.07
C LEU A 159 2.86 -27.22 13.28
N ALA A 160 4.07 -27.20 12.75
CA ALA A 160 5.01 -28.30 12.89
C ALA A 160 5.46 -28.50 14.36
N LEU A 161 5.71 -27.39 15.07
CA LEU A 161 6.05 -27.44 16.49
C LEU A 161 4.92 -28.00 17.35
N GLU A 162 3.67 -27.61 17.09
CA GLU A 162 2.51 -28.13 17.84
C GLU A 162 2.36 -29.64 17.67
N LYS A 163 2.52 -30.18 16.46
CA LYS A 163 2.46 -31.63 16.24
C LYS A 163 3.50 -32.38 17.04
N LYS A 164 4.73 -31.86 17.11
CA LYS A 164 5.84 -32.48 17.85
C LYS A 164 5.60 -32.51 19.37
N TRP A 165 4.78 -31.61 19.94
CA TRP A 165 4.47 -31.59 21.36
C TRP A 165 3.29 -32.50 21.73
N LEU A 166 2.57 -33.02 20.75
CA LEU A 166 1.42 -33.92 20.94
C LEU A 166 1.79 -35.40 20.72
N GLU A 167 2.94 -35.67 20.13
CA GLU A 167 3.55 -37.01 20.02
C GLU A 167 4.46 -37.32 21.22
#